data_9ab7bced22f7f5d3c007256cae670d6d
#
_entry.id   9ab7bced22f7f5d3c007256cae670d6d
#
_cell.length_a   1.000
_cell.length_b   1.000
_cell.length_c   1.000
_cell.angle_alpha   90.00
_cell.angle_beta   90.00
_cell.angle_gamma   90.00
#
_symmetry.space_group_name_H-M   'P 1'
#
loop_
_entity.id
_entity.type
_entity.pdbx_description
1 polymer ?
#
loop_
_entity_poly.entity_id
_entity_poly.type
_entity_poly.pdbx_seq_one_letter_code
_entity_poly.pdbx_strand_id
1 'polypeptide(L)'
;LSICAERIARREIRGDRVRAVATQACRSADNGAEFLERVSKGTGLSLRIIPPEEEANLSVQGCLNLFDATARAIVVVDVGGGSTEVSWLRRVGENGQTRFEMVSWMSAPLGVVTLAERHPEPAPPTPEWYEAMVDDMKARLDAHDGARSLRSVFDDGHAHLVGTSGAITSLAGVHLNLSRYDRNRVDGLWMTRDDCTRAADRLRSLKPEGRAAEACIGAQRADLVLAGAAILEAVQRAWPCARVRVADRGLREGLLLTAMREGRRSGGRRRRRR
;
A
#
# COMPACT_ATOMS: atom_id res chain seq x y z
N LEU A 1 6.37 -18.78 8.00
CA LEU A 1 6.03 -19.32 6.67
C LEU A 1 5.57 -20.78 6.74
N SER A 2 6.00 -21.58 7.72
CA SER A 2 5.54 -22.97 7.93
C SER A 2 4.01 -23.06 8.03
N ILE A 3 3.36 -22.14 8.78
CA ILE A 3 1.90 -22.06 8.87
C ILE A 3 1.24 -21.84 7.50
N CYS A 4 1.89 -21.06 6.61
CA CYS A 4 1.39 -20.86 5.25
C CYS A 4 1.50 -22.14 4.43
N ALA A 5 2.64 -22.84 4.50
CA ALA A 5 2.86 -24.10 3.83
C ALA A 5 1.85 -25.17 4.27
N GLU A 6 1.62 -25.31 5.59
CA GLU A 6 0.62 -26.23 6.13
C GLU A 6 -0.80 -25.90 5.64
N ARG A 7 -1.18 -24.61 5.60
CA ARG A 7 -2.50 -24.20 5.09
C ARG A 7 -2.68 -24.51 3.61
N ILE A 8 -1.62 -24.35 2.81
CA ILE A 8 -1.61 -24.70 1.38
C ILE A 8 -1.79 -26.21 1.23
N ALA A 9 -1.02 -27.01 1.98
CA ALA A 9 -1.10 -28.45 1.96
C ALA A 9 -2.48 -28.98 2.37
N ARG A 10 -3.05 -28.49 3.49
CA ARG A 10 -4.39 -28.86 3.96
C ARG A 10 -5.51 -28.56 2.95
N ARG A 11 -5.31 -27.59 2.05
CA ARG A 11 -6.27 -27.24 1.00
C ARG A 11 -5.95 -27.86 -0.34
N GLU A 12 -4.97 -28.74 -0.38
CA GLU A 12 -4.53 -29.47 -1.59
C GLU A 12 -4.24 -28.52 -2.76
N ILE A 13 -3.71 -27.31 -2.45
CA ILE A 13 -3.37 -26.33 -3.49
C ILE A 13 -2.08 -26.79 -4.17
N ARG A 14 -2.15 -27.03 -5.47
CA ARG A 14 -1.00 -27.42 -6.27
C ARG A 14 0.05 -26.32 -6.29
N GLY A 15 1.33 -26.67 -6.23
CA GLY A 15 2.44 -25.73 -6.20
C GLY A 15 2.47 -24.75 -7.39
N ASP A 16 2.05 -25.20 -8.58
CA ASP A 16 1.95 -24.35 -9.79
C ASP A 16 0.89 -23.25 -9.69
N ARG A 17 -0.01 -23.33 -8.69
CA ARG A 17 -1.02 -22.30 -8.38
C ARG A 17 -0.62 -21.38 -7.21
N VAL A 18 0.51 -21.64 -6.58
CA VAL A 18 1.03 -20.78 -5.51
C VAL A 18 1.91 -19.70 -6.14
N ARG A 19 1.72 -18.46 -5.68
CA ARG A 19 2.61 -17.33 -5.99
C ARG A 19 3.10 -16.76 -4.67
N ALA A 20 4.39 -16.77 -4.45
CA ALA A 20 5.02 -16.25 -3.26
C ALA A 20 6.14 -15.27 -3.65
N VAL A 21 6.05 -14.06 -3.13
CA VAL A 21 7.02 -13.00 -3.41
C VAL A 21 7.57 -12.42 -2.12
N ALA A 22 8.78 -11.90 -2.21
CA ALA A 22 9.44 -11.13 -1.18
C ALA A 22 9.78 -9.74 -1.75
N THR A 23 9.73 -8.72 -0.90
CA THR A 23 9.86 -7.32 -1.27
C THR A 23 11.04 -6.65 -0.59
N GLN A 24 10.94 -5.39 -0.23
CA GLN A 24 12.02 -4.52 0.25
C GLN A 24 12.92 -5.16 1.32
N ALA A 25 12.36 -5.78 2.35
CA ALA A 25 13.17 -6.36 3.43
C ALA A 25 14.17 -7.42 2.92
N CYS A 26 13.72 -8.33 2.05
CA CYS A 26 14.59 -9.35 1.46
C CYS A 26 15.50 -8.78 0.36
N ARG A 27 15.06 -7.71 -0.31
CA ARG A 27 15.82 -7.03 -1.37
C ARG A 27 17.04 -6.30 -0.81
N SER A 28 16.89 -5.71 0.39
CA SER A 28 17.93 -4.88 1.04
C SER A 28 18.81 -5.66 2.01
N ALA A 29 18.41 -6.85 2.43
CA ALA A 29 19.18 -7.64 3.38
C ALA A 29 20.33 -8.35 2.68
N ASP A 30 21.54 -8.26 3.24
CA ASP A 30 22.74 -8.97 2.73
C ASP A 30 22.53 -10.48 2.65
N ASN A 31 21.76 -11.04 3.57
CA ASN A 31 21.41 -12.47 3.65
C ASN A 31 20.05 -12.80 2.99
N GLY A 32 19.48 -11.91 2.19
CA GLY A 32 18.17 -12.11 1.56
C GLY A 32 18.07 -13.40 0.75
N ALA A 33 19.08 -13.70 -0.07
CA ALA A 33 19.12 -14.93 -0.85
C ALA A 33 19.20 -16.18 0.02
N GLU A 34 20.03 -16.18 1.06
CA GLU A 34 20.15 -17.27 2.03
C GLU A 34 18.84 -17.51 2.76
N PHE A 35 18.14 -16.44 3.14
CA PHE A 35 16.83 -16.53 3.75
C PHE A 35 15.82 -17.23 2.84
N LEU A 36 15.76 -16.88 1.54
CA LEU A 36 14.87 -17.53 0.57
C LEU A 36 15.19 -19.03 0.42
N GLU A 37 16.46 -19.39 0.37
CA GLU A 37 16.89 -20.79 0.30
C GLU A 37 16.46 -21.57 1.56
N ARG A 38 16.67 -21.00 2.75
CA ARG A 38 16.21 -21.58 4.01
C ARG A 38 14.68 -21.79 4.04
N VAL A 39 13.90 -20.82 3.53
CA VAL A 39 12.46 -20.93 3.41
C VAL A 39 12.09 -22.09 2.48
N SER A 40 12.72 -22.16 1.31
CA SER A 40 12.47 -23.22 0.34
C SER A 40 12.77 -24.61 0.92
N LYS A 41 13.92 -24.78 1.56
CA LYS A 41 14.31 -26.05 2.19
C LYS A 41 13.39 -26.45 3.36
N GLY A 42 12.99 -25.47 4.17
CA GLY A 42 12.20 -25.75 5.39
C GLY A 42 10.68 -25.85 5.16
N THR A 43 10.16 -25.32 4.06
CA THR A 43 8.69 -25.20 3.86
C THR A 43 8.23 -25.69 2.48
N GLY A 44 9.13 -25.94 1.54
CA GLY A 44 8.80 -26.21 0.15
C GLY A 44 8.23 -25.03 -0.65
N LEU A 45 8.16 -23.83 -0.03
CA LEU A 45 7.69 -22.62 -0.69
C LEU A 45 8.84 -21.95 -1.46
N SER A 46 8.65 -21.73 -2.74
CA SER A 46 9.60 -20.98 -3.58
C SER A 46 9.17 -19.50 -3.60
N LEU A 47 9.92 -18.66 -2.89
CA LEU A 47 9.74 -17.20 -2.89
C LEU A 47 10.63 -16.57 -3.97
N ARG A 48 10.10 -15.55 -4.64
CA ARG A 48 10.85 -14.72 -5.59
C ARG A 48 10.92 -13.28 -5.06
N ILE A 49 12.12 -12.71 -5.02
CA ILE A 49 12.28 -11.28 -4.77
C ILE A 49 11.81 -10.55 -6.01
N ILE A 50 10.86 -9.62 -5.85
CA ILE A 50 10.35 -8.79 -6.94
C ILE A 50 10.99 -7.40 -6.91
N PRO A 51 11.24 -6.79 -8.09
CA PRO A 51 11.72 -5.41 -8.16
C PRO A 51 10.62 -4.43 -7.72
N PRO A 52 11.00 -3.19 -7.31
CA PRO A 52 10.05 -2.17 -6.88
C PRO A 52 8.98 -1.83 -7.92
N GLU A 53 9.34 -1.83 -9.20
CA GLU A 53 8.40 -1.58 -10.30
C GLU A 53 7.29 -2.63 -10.37
N GLU A 54 7.65 -3.90 -10.20
CA GLU A 54 6.66 -4.99 -10.16
C GLU A 54 5.76 -4.88 -8.93
N GLU A 55 6.33 -4.52 -7.78
CA GLU A 55 5.62 -4.27 -6.53
C GLU A 55 4.57 -3.16 -6.72
N ALA A 56 4.96 -2.01 -7.28
CA ALA A 56 4.07 -0.89 -7.59
C ALA A 56 2.95 -1.31 -8.57
N ASN A 57 3.31 -1.99 -9.65
CA ASN A 57 2.33 -2.48 -10.63
C ASN A 57 1.30 -3.45 -10.01
N LEU A 58 1.75 -4.38 -9.16
CA LEU A 58 0.86 -5.32 -8.49
C LEU A 58 -0.07 -4.62 -7.51
N SER A 59 0.40 -3.65 -6.75
CA SER A 59 -0.42 -2.84 -5.84
C SER A 59 -1.50 -2.07 -6.60
N VAL A 60 -1.16 -1.45 -7.74
CA VAL A 60 -2.11 -0.81 -8.64
C VAL A 60 -3.17 -1.80 -9.15
N GLN A 61 -2.75 -2.98 -9.64
CA GLN A 61 -3.66 -4.02 -10.13
C GLN A 61 -4.64 -4.49 -9.05
N GLY A 62 -4.18 -4.61 -7.80
CA GLY A 62 -5.03 -4.98 -6.66
C GLY A 62 -6.09 -3.94 -6.32
N CYS A 63 -5.83 -2.68 -6.62
CA CYS A 63 -6.72 -1.55 -6.30
C CYS A 63 -7.65 -1.11 -7.45
N LEU A 64 -7.52 -1.65 -8.67
CA LEU A 64 -8.23 -1.18 -9.86
C LEU A 64 -9.74 -1.01 -9.68
N ASN A 65 -10.39 -1.91 -8.96
CA ASN A 65 -11.85 -1.88 -8.74
C ASN A 65 -12.31 -0.74 -7.80
N LEU A 66 -11.36 -0.04 -7.17
CA LEU A 66 -11.63 1.10 -6.28
C LEU A 66 -11.44 2.46 -6.98
N PHE A 67 -11.01 2.45 -8.23
CA PHE A 67 -10.79 3.66 -8.99
C PHE A 67 -12.12 4.32 -9.39
N ASP A 68 -12.21 5.62 -9.13
CA ASP A 68 -13.34 6.43 -9.60
C ASP A 68 -13.20 6.65 -11.11
N ALA A 69 -14.13 6.09 -11.89
CA ALA A 69 -14.11 6.18 -13.35
C ALA A 69 -14.27 7.62 -13.87
N THR A 70 -14.72 8.55 -13.03
CA THR A 70 -14.87 9.98 -13.38
C THR A 70 -13.58 10.76 -13.19
N ALA A 71 -12.64 10.25 -12.37
CA ALA A 71 -11.35 10.90 -12.15
C ALA A 71 -10.51 10.94 -13.43
N ARG A 72 -9.76 12.02 -13.63
CA ARG A 72 -8.82 12.18 -14.75
C ARG A 72 -7.43 11.64 -14.43
N ALA A 73 -7.08 11.62 -13.15
CA ALA A 73 -5.84 11.03 -12.64
C ALA A 73 -6.05 10.39 -11.27
N ILE A 74 -5.19 9.44 -10.94
CA ILE A 74 -5.17 8.75 -9.65
C ILE A 74 -3.72 8.66 -9.17
N VAL A 75 -3.50 8.89 -7.87
CA VAL A 75 -2.27 8.48 -7.21
C VAL A 75 -2.56 7.31 -6.30
N VAL A 76 -1.85 6.20 -6.48
CA VAL A 76 -1.91 5.01 -5.61
C VAL A 76 -0.70 5.02 -4.70
N VAL A 77 -0.92 4.88 -3.41
CA VAL A 77 0.12 4.88 -2.37
C VAL A 77 0.04 3.58 -1.59
N ASP A 78 1.08 2.78 -1.67
CA ASP A 78 1.25 1.55 -0.89
C ASP A 78 2.33 1.76 0.18
N VAL A 79 1.90 1.86 1.44
CA VAL A 79 2.79 2.17 2.56
C VAL A 79 3.25 0.86 3.20
N GLY A 80 4.40 0.36 2.79
CA GLY A 80 5.02 -0.83 3.36
C GLY A 80 5.76 -0.58 4.67
N GLY A 81 6.42 -1.62 5.19
CA GLY A 81 7.29 -1.50 6.38
C GLY A 81 8.59 -0.78 6.07
N GLY A 82 9.27 -1.17 4.99
CA GLY A 82 10.60 -0.67 4.61
C GLY A 82 10.60 0.33 3.45
N SER A 83 9.52 0.38 2.67
CA SER A 83 9.38 1.29 1.52
C SER A 83 7.96 1.75 1.36
N THR A 84 7.79 2.81 0.57
CA THR A 84 6.49 3.30 0.10
C THR A 84 6.53 3.42 -1.41
N GLU A 85 5.63 2.72 -2.07
CA GLU A 85 5.44 2.79 -3.51
C GLU A 85 4.35 3.83 -3.82
N VAL A 86 4.68 4.77 -4.72
CA VAL A 86 3.73 5.78 -5.20
C VAL A 86 3.62 5.68 -6.71
N SER A 87 2.41 5.52 -7.22
CA SER A 87 2.12 5.33 -8.64
C SER A 87 1.12 6.35 -9.11
N TRP A 88 1.45 7.09 -10.16
CA TRP A 88 0.59 8.10 -10.79
C TRP A 88 0.00 7.54 -12.08
N LEU A 89 -1.32 7.58 -12.15
CA LEU A 89 -2.06 7.05 -13.29
C LEU A 89 -2.90 8.15 -13.95
N ARG A 90 -3.00 8.08 -15.27
CA ARG A 90 -3.87 8.92 -16.09
C ARG A 90 -5.03 8.08 -16.64
N ARG A 91 -6.20 8.65 -16.62
CA ARG A 91 -7.34 8.05 -17.32
C ARG A 91 -7.11 8.13 -18.84
N VAL A 92 -7.27 7.00 -19.50
CA VAL A 92 -7.24 6.85 -20.95
C VAL A 92 -8.47 6.06 -21.41
N GLY A 93 -8.82 6.18 -22.66
CA GLY A 93 -9.90 5.43 -23.30
C GLY A 93 -10.91 6.35 -23.96
N GLU A 94 -11.44 5.87 -25.07
CA GLU A 94 -12.50 6.47 -25.85
C GLU A 94 -13.72 5.53 -25.88
N ASN A 95 -14.89 6.04 -26.24
CA ASN A 95 -16.09 5.25 -26.47
C ASN A 95 -16.59 4.42 -25.29
N GLY A 96 -16.53 5.00 -24.07
CA GLY A 96 -17.10 4.38 -22.86
C GLY A 96 -16.23 3.31 -22.20
N GLN A 97 -15.06 3.00 -22.72
CA GLN A 97 -14.08 2.13 -22.06
C GLN A 97 -13.05 2.96 -21.29
N THR A 98 -13.32 3.18 -20.00
CA THR A 98 -12.37 3.86 -19.12
C THR A 98 -11.31 2.87 -18.61
N ARG A 99 -10.05 3.20 -18.79
CA ARG A 99 -8.91 2.52 -18.18
C ARG A 99 -7.93 3.55 -17.63
N PHE A 100 -7.06 3.10 -16.73
CA PHE A 100 -5.99 3.94 -16.19
C PHE A 100 -4.65 3.35 -16.58
N GLU A 101 -3.75 4.20 -17.08
CA GLU A 101 -2.37 3.84 -17.44
C GLU A 101 -1.41 4.53 -16.49
N MET A 102 -0.40 3.79 -16.03
CA MET A 102 0.64 4.34 -15.17
C MET A 102 1.52 5.28 -16.00
N VAL A 103 1.58 6.54 -15.59
CA VAL A 103 2.43 7.57 -16.20
C VAL A 103 3.81 7.55 -15.56
N SER A 104 3.85 7.33 -14.25
CA SER A 104 5.08 7.31 -13.46
C SER A 104 4.88 6.50 -12.19
N TRP A 105 5.98 6.05 -11.62
CA TRP A 105 6.02 5.42 -10.30
C TRP A 105 7.33 5.76 -9.60
N MET A 106 7.35 5.66 -8.29
CA MET A 106 8.55 5.71 -7.47
C MET A 106 8.44 4.73 -6.31
N SER A 107 9.58 4.29 -5.79
CA SER A 107 9.69 3.60 -4.52
C SER A 107 10.62 4.40 -3.62
N ALA A 108 10.07 4.98 -2.56
CA ALA A 108 10.85 5.63 -1.53
C ALA A 108 11.30 4.59 -0.51
N PRO A 109 12.60 4.52 -0.09
CA PRO A 109 13.06 3.62 0.96
C PRO A 109 12.66 4.15 2.35
N LEU A 110 11.41 4.55 2.49
CA LEU A 110 10.72 5.03 3.67
C LEU A 110 9.38 4.34 3.77
N GLY A 111 9.27 3.37 4.65
CA GLY A 111 8.02 2.74 5.09
C GLY A 111 7.77 3.06 6.56
N VAL A 112 6.72 2.49 7.14
CA VAL A 112 6.35 2.80 8.53
C VAL A 112 7.44 2.43 9.54
N VAL A 113 8.18 1.34 9.30
CA VAL A 113 9.27 0.91 10.18
C VAL A 113 10.49 1.80 10.01
N THR A 114 10.96 1.96 8.77
CA THR A 114 12.17 2.75 8.52
C THR A 114 12.01 4.23 8.84
N LEU A 115 10.80 4.78 8.71
CA LEU A 115 10.52 6.17 9.08
C LEU A 115 10.45 6.33 10.61
N ALA A 116 9.80 5.39 11.32
CA ALA A 116 9.76 5.41 12.79
C ALA A 116 11.16 5.20 13.41
N GLU A 117 11.99 4.34 12.85
CA GLU A 117 13.37 4.14 13.28
C GLU A 117 14.24 5.38 13.04
N ARG A 118 14.02 6.11 11.94
CA ARG A 118 14.74 7.35 11.61
C ARG A 118 14.34 8.51 12.50
N HIS A 119 13.08 8.55 12.92
CA HIS A 119 12.50 9.59 13.77
C HIS A 119 11.93 8.96 15.05
N PRO A 120 12.79 8.53 16.02
CA PRO A 120 12.31 7.96 17.28
C PRO A 120 11.36 8.91 17.99
N GLU A 121 10.23 8.40 18.49
CA GLU A 121 9.21 9.19 19.16
C GLU A 121 9.74 9.78 20.47
N PRO A 122 9.73 11.11 20.66
CA PRO A 122 10.10 11.73 21.92
C PRO A 122 8.98 11.55 22.98
N ALA A 123 9.34 11.68 24.23
CA ALA A 123 8.38 11.63 25.33
C ALA A 123 8.30 12.97 26.06
N PRO A 124 7.27 13.79 25.86
CA PRO A 124 6.07 13.57 25.02
C PRO A 124 6.35 13.76 23.51
N PRO A 125 5.49 13.21 22.61
CA PRO A 125 5.59 13.49 21.19
C PRO A 125 5.29 14.97 20.91
N THR A 126 6.08 15.56 19.99
CA THR A 126 5.96 17.00 19.65
C THR A 126 5.42 17.17 18.21
N PRO A 127 4.77 18.31 17.90
CA PRO A 127 4.37 18.63 16.54
C PRO A 127 5.56 18.61 15.56
N GLU A 128 6.73 19.14 15.96
CA GLU A 128 7.93 19.25 15.15
C GLU A 128 8.49 17.87 14.78
N TRP A 129 8.43 16.91 15.70
CA TRP A 129 8.80 15.53 15.44
C TRP A 129 7.93 14.90 14.35
N TYR A 130 6.62 15.09 14.44
CA TYR A 130 5.69 14.56 13.42
C TYR A 130 5.91 15.24 12.07
N GLU A 131 6.09 16.57 12.07
CA GLU A 131 6.37 17.35 10.86
C GLU A 131 7.68 16.91 10.18
N ALA A 132 8.71 16.59 10.95
CA ALA A 132 9.97 16.06 10.40
C ALA A 132 9.78 14.74 9.63
N MET A 133 8.86 13.87 10.07
CA MET A 133 8.49 12.66 9.32
C MET A 133 7.75 12.99 8.01
N VAL A 134 6.85 13.97 8.05
CA VAL A 134 6.13 14.46 6.86
C VAL A 134 7.11 15.05 5.85
N ASP A 135 8.02 15.89 6.30
CA ASP A 135 9.01 16.57 5.46
C ASP A 135 10.00 15.60 4.82
N ASP A 136 10.45 14.56 5.54
CA ASP A 136 11.36 13.53 4.98
C ASP A 136 10.72 12.81 3.79
N MET A 137 9.45 12.40 3.89
CA MET A 137 8.75 11.79 2.78
C MET A 137 8.42 12.80 1.67
N LYS A 138 7.99 14.02 2.05
CA LYS A 138 7.65 15.08 1.10
C LYS A 138 8.84 15.48 0.22
N ALA A 139 10.03 15.59 0.80
CA ALA A 139 11.26 15.91 0.05
C ALA A 139 11.53 14.89 -1.08
N ARG A 140 11.25 13.61 -0.85
CA ARG A 140 11.39 12.55 -1.87
C ARG A 140 10.36 12.66 -2.98
N LEU A 141 9.12 13.01 -2.62
CA LEU A 141 8.04 13.23 -3.59
C LEU A 141 8.32 14.45 -4.46
N ASP A 142 8.82 15.54 -3.86
CA ASP A 142 9.14 16.78 -4.59
C ASP A 142 10.33 16.61 -5.53
N ALA A 143 11.28 15.75 -5.19
CA ALA A 143 12.41 15.40 -6.05
C ALA A 143 12.02 14.51 -7.25
N HIS A 144 10.81 13.93 -7.27
CA HIS A 144 10.34 13.05 -8.33
C HIS A 144 9.63 13.82 -9.45
N ASP A 145 10.26 13.93 -10.60
CA ASP A 145 9.74 14.67 -11.76
C ASP A 145 8.84 13.87 -12.71
N GLY A 146 8.85 12.54 -12.60
CA GLY A 146 8.21 11.64 -13.57
C GLY A 146 6.71 11.85 -13.76
N ALA A 147 6.01 12.39 -12.75
CA ALA A 147 4.57 12.63 -12.78
C ALA A 147 4.20 14.10 -13.05
N ARG A 148 5.16 14.99 -13.36
CA ARG A 148 4.94 16.44 -13.54
C ARG A 148 3.81 16.77 -14.52
N SER A 149 3.62 15.97 -15.56
CA SER A 149 2.55 16.16 -16.56
C SER A 149 1.12 15.97 -16.02
N LEU A 150 0.97 15.53 -14.78
CA LEU A 150 -0.33 15.38 -14.11
C LEU A 150 -0.63 16.49 -13.11
N ARG A 151 0.32 17.41 -12.82
CA ARG A 151 0.14 18.46 -11.80
C ARG A 151 -1.17 19.22 -11.94
N SER A 152 -1.44 19.77 -13.11
CA SER A 152 -2.65 20.54 -13.36
C SER A 152 -3.92 19.75 -13.08
N VAL A 153 -3.94 18.45 -13.35
CA VAL A 153 -5.12 17.59 -13.09
C VAL A 153 -5.39 17.47 -11.58
N PHE A 154 -4.33 17.42 -10.76
CA PHE A 154 -4.44 17.40 -9.29
C PHE A 154 -4.84 18.77 -8.75
N ASP A 155 -4.22 19.84 -9.23
CA ASP A 155 -4.51 21.22 -8.81
C ASP A 155 -5.95 21.63 -9.16
N ASP A 156 -6.48 21.16 -10.29
CA ASP A 156 -7.87 21.37 -10.74
C ASP A 156 -8.89 20.50 -9.97
N GLY A 157 -8.46 19.63 -9.05
CA GLY A 157 -9.34 18.76 -8.25
C GLY A 157 -9.96 17.58 -9.01
N HIS A 158 -9.44 17.22 -10.19
CA HIS A 158 -9.93 16.11 -11.01
C HIS A 158 -9.23 14.78 -10.73
N ALA A 159 -8.55 14.68 -9.61
CA ALA A 159 -7.83 13.49 -9.17
C ALA A 159 -8.29 13.02 -7.79
N HIS A 160 -8.01 11.76 -7.47
CA HIS A 160 -8.11 11.26 -6.11
C HIS A 160 -6.92 10.37 -5.74
N LEU A 161 -6.74 10.16 -4.45
CA LEU A 161 -5.76 9.27 -3.89
C LEU A 161 -6.40 7.91 -3.57
N VAL A 162 -5.68 6.82 -3.82
CA VAL A 162 -5.97 5.48 -3.29
C VAL A 162 -4.84 5.11 -2.36
N GLY A 163 -5.15 4.95 -1.07
CA GLY A 163 -4.18 4.55 -0.05
C GLY A 163 -4.39 3.11 0.36
N THR A 164 -3.34 2.31 0.31
CA THR A 164 -3.37 0.90 0.74
C THR A 164 -2.37 0.63 1.86
N SER A 165 -2.53 -0.46 2.52
CA SER A 165 -1.73 -1.02 3.60
C SER A 165 -2.36 -0.93 5.00
N GLY A 166 -1.68 -1.57 5.96
CA GLY A 166 -2.12 -1.61 7.35
C GLY A 166 -2.18 -0.24 8.03
N ALA A 167 -1.32 0.70 7.66
CA ALA A 167 -1.32 2.05 8.21
C ALA A 167 -2.58 2.81 7.78
N ILE A 168 -2.89 2.79 6.49
CA ILE A 168 -4.05 3.50 5.93
C ILE A 168 -5.37 2.91 6.43
N THR A 169 -5.46 1.57 6.45
CA THR A 169 -6.68 0.90 6.95
C THR A 169 -6.87 1.08 8.45
N SER A 170 -5.78 1.27 9.22
CA SER A 170 -5.87 1.63 10.65
C SER A 170 -6.43 3.04 10.85
N LEU A 171 -5.97 4.03 10.06
CA LEU A 171 -6.54 5.38 10.09
C LEU A 171 -8.04 5.38 9.76
N ALA A 172 -8.45 4.59 8.76
CA ALA A 172 -9.86 4.42 8.42
C ALA A 172 -10.66 3.79 9.57
N GLY A 173 -10.11 2.80 10.25
CA GLY A 173 -10.73 2.20 11.44
C GLY A 173 -10.91 3.17 12.59
N VAL A 174 -9.92 4.03 12.83
CA VAL A 174 -9.97 5.12 13.83
C VAL A 174 -11.01 6.17 13.44
N HIS A 175 -11.02 6.61 12.17
CA HIS A 175 -12.03 7.54 11.65
C HIS A 175 -13.45 7.01 11.84
N LEU A 176 -13.71 5.74 11.55
CA LEU A 176 -15.01 5.09 11.71
C LEU A 176 -15.34 4.75 13.17
N ASN A 177 -14.42 5.00 14.11
CA ASN A 177 -14.52 4.61 15.53
C ASN A 177 -14.93 3.15 15.72
N LEU A 178 -14.29 2.23 15.00
CA LEU A 178 -14.62 0.82 15.06
C LEU A 178 -14.17 0.20 16.36
N SER A 179 -15.08 -0.52 17.05
CA SER A 179 -14.74 -1.32 18.23
C SER A 179 -13.98 -2.61 17.89
N ARG A 180 -13.98 -3.00 16.63
CA ARG A 180 -13.24 -4.13 16.05
C ARG A 180 -13.01 -3.83 14.57
N TYR A 181 -11.83 -4.20 14.06
CA TYR A 181 -11.54 -4.06 12.63
C TYR A 181 -12.56 -4.82 11.77
N ASP A 182 -13.14 -4.12 10.81
CA ASP A 182 -14.12 -4.68 9.85
C ASP A 182 -13.71 -4.28 8.43
N ARG A 183 -13.17 -5.26 7.70
CA ARG A 183 -12.74 -5.08 6.32
C ARG A 183 -13.84 -4.55 5.41
N ASN A 184 -15.09 -5.00 5.60
CA ASN A 184 -16.19 -4.61 4.71
C ASN A 184 -16.59 -3.14 4.87
N ARG A 185 -16.27 -2.54 6.01
CA ARG A 185 -16.49 -1.12 6.28
C ARG A 185 -15.31 -0.26 5.85
N VAL A 186 -14.10 -0.81 5.89
CA VAL A 186 -12.85 -0.10 5.62
C VAL A 186 -12.49 -0.13 4.13
N ASP A 187 -12.58 -1.32 3.48
CA ASP A 187 -12.22 -1.47 2.08
C ASP A 187 -13.19 -0.73 1.16
N GLY A 188 -12.67 0.26 0.46
CA GLY A 188 -13.46 1.14 -0.40
C GLY A 188 -14.10 2.33 0.32
N LEU A 189 -13.78 2.60 1.57
CA LEU A 189 -14.19 3.83 2.26
C LEU A 189 -13.63 5.06 1.55
N TRP A 190 -14.45 6.10 1.42
CA TRP A 190 -13.99 7.42 1.08
C TRP A 190 -13.74 8.24 2.34
N MET A 191 -12.56 8.81 2.46
CA MET A 191 -12.19 9.79 3.49
C MET A 191 -11.85 11.10 2.81
N THR A 192 -12.24 12.21 3.42
CA THR A 192 -11.73 13.53 3.03
C THR A 192 -10.33 13.73 3.60
N ARG A 193 -9.61 14.73 3.12
CA ARG A 193 -8.34 15.13 3.74
C ARG A 193 -8.52 15.44 5.23
N ASP A 194 -9.59 16.14 5.59
CA ASP A 194 -9.88 16.49 6.99
C ASP A 194 -10.18 15.25 7.85
N ASP A 195 -10.81 14.21 7.28
CA ASP A 195 -11.02 12.94 7.99
C ASP A 195 -9.69 12.25 8.31
N CYS A 196 -8.75 12.26 7.36
CA CYS A 196 -7.40 11.73 7.57
C CYS A 196 -6.66 12.52 8.66
N THR A 197 -6.71 13.86 8.58
CA THR A 197 -6.09 14.75 9.58
C THR A 197 -6.66 14.50 10.97
N ARG A 198 -8.00 14.49 11.13
CA ARG A 198 -8.64 14.22 12.43
C ARG A 198 -8.27 12.85 13.01
N ALA A 199 -8.18 11.82 12.17
CA ALA A 199 -7.75 10.50 12.61
C ALA A 199 -6.29 10.50 13.09
N ALA A 200 -5.41 11.19 12.36
CA ALA A 200 -4.00 11.35 12.74
C ALA A 200 -3.85 12.17 14.02
N ASP A 201 -4.58 13.27 14.18
CA ASP A 201 -4.55 14.13 15.37
C ASP A 201 -5.04 13.39 16.62
N ARG A 202 -6.12 12.60 16.49
CA ARG A 202 -6.56 11.72 17.56
C ARG A 202 -5.43 10.79 18.02
N LEU A 203 -4.73 10.15 17.09
CA LEU A 203 -3.63 9.24 17.42
C LEU A 203 -2.43 9.96 18.02
N ARG A 204 -2.11 11.18 17.55
CA ARG A 204 -1.04 12.02 18.09
C ARG A 204 -1.34 12.48 19.53
N SER A 205 -2.61 12.67 19.87
CA SER A 205 -3.02 13.04 21.23
C SER A 205 -2.90 11.89 22.24
N LEU A 206 -2.73 10.65 21.78
CA LEU A 206 -2.61 9.47 22.60
C LEU A 206 -1.14 9.10 22.86
N LYS A 207 -0.87 8.63 24.08
CA LYS A 207 0.40 7.94 24.39
C LYS A 207 0.47 6.60 23.66
N PRO A 208 1.66 5.97 23.52
CA PRO A 208 1.79 4.66 22.86
C PRO A 208 0.82 3.59 23.37
N GLU A 209 0.59 3.54 24.70
CA GLU A 209 -0.35 2.58 25.32
C GLU A 209 -1.80 2.87 24.90
N GLY A 210 -2.16 4.14 24.78
CA GLY A 210 -3.48 4.56 24.28
C GLY A 210 -3.69 4.18 22.83
N ARG A 211 -2.67 4.34 21.97
CA ARG A 211 -2.71 3.90 20.57
C ARG A 211 -2.78 2.37 20.48
N ALA A 212 -2.07 1.65 21.35
CA ALA A 212 -2.14 0.19 21.42
C ALA A 212 -3.52 -0.33 21.83
N ALA A 213 -4.26 0.45 22.62
CA ALA A 213 -5.62 0.13 23.04
C ALA A 213 -6.68 0.42 21.98
N GLU A 214 -6.35 1.20 20.94
CA GLU A 214 -7.26 1.42 19.80
C GLU A 214 -7.54 0.11 19.07
N ALA A 215 -8.81 -0.25 18.96
CA ALA A 215 -9.26 -1.57 18.49
C ALA A 215 -8.78 -1.96 17.07
N CYS A 216 -8.50 -0.95 16.22
CA CYS A 216 -8.02 -1.15 14.85
C CYS A 216 -6.50 -1.08 14.68
N ILE A 217 -5.76 -0.79 15.75
CA ILE A 217 -4.29 -0.62 15.73
C ILE A 217 -3.63 -1.82 16.40
N GLY A 218 -3.85 -2.00 17.70
CA GLY A 218 -3.23 -3.03 18.52
C GLY A 218 -1.74 -2.76 18.82
N ALA A 219 -1.19 -3.48 19.77
CA ALA A 219 0.17 -3.26 20.29
C ALA A 219 1.26 -3.33 19.20
N GLN A 220 1.10 -4.20 18.20
CA GLN A 220 2.13 -4.39 17.16
C GLN A 220 2.26 -3.22 16.17
N ARG A 221 1.31 -2.29 16.15
CA ARG A 221 1.29 -1.16 15.20
C ARG A 221 1.27 0.20 15.89
N ALA A 222 1.17 0.24 17.20
CA ALA A 222 1.04 1.46 17.98
C ALA A 222 2.20 2.45 17.72
N ASP A 223 3.41 1.93 17.57
CA ASP A 223 4.63 2.71 17.32
C ASP A 223 4.82 3.08 15.85
N LEU A 224 4.06 2.45 14.93
CA LEU A 224 4.22 2.62 13.49
C LEU A 224 3.11 3.43 12.83
N VAL A 225 1.96 3.56 13.48
CA VAL A 225 0.77 4.16 12.87
C VAL A 225 0.95 5.63 12.56
N LEU A 226 1.71 6.37 13.39
CA LEU A 226 1.99 7.79 13.17
C LEU A 226 2.95 8.01 11.99
N ALA A 227 3.94 7.13 11.81
CA ALA A 227 4.78 7.16 10.60
C ALA A 227 3.95 6.93 9.32
N GLY A 228 2.99 6.02 9.37
CA GLY A 228 2.06 5.81 8.25
C GLY A 228 1.13 7.00 7.99
N ALA A 229 0.65 7.67 9.03
CA ALA A 229 -0.13 8.89 8.92
C ALA A 229 0.71 10.03 8.30
N ALA A 230 1.95 10.19 8.73
CA ALA A 230 2.88 11.20 8.19
C ALA A 230 3.19 10.97 6.70
N ILE A 231 3.39 9.71 6.29
CA ILE A 231 3.59 9.36 4.87
C ILE A 231 2.34 9.74 4.04
N LEU A 232 1.15 9.39 4.51
CA LEU A 232 -0.10 9.75 3.81
C LEU A 232 -0.25 11.27 3.70
N GLU A 233 0.01 11.99 4.78
CA GLU A 233 -0.06 13.46 4.81
C GLU A 233 0.95 14.09 3.86
N ALA A 234 2.19 13.59 3.81
CA ALA A 234 3.22 14.04 2.86
C ALA A 234 2.75 13.91 1.41
N VAL A 235 2.13 12.77 1.06
CA VAL A 235 1.56 12.58 -0.28
C VAL A 235 0.41 13.54 -0.56
N GLN A 236 -0.50 13.76 0.40
CA GLN A 236 -1.61 14.72 0.25
C GLN A 236 -1.16 16.18 0.15
N ARG A 237 -0.01 16.53 0.76
CA ARG A 237 0.61 17.87 0.62
C ARG A 237 1.31 18.03 -0.71
N ALA A 238 2.03 17.00 -1.15
CA ALA A 238 2.74 17.01 -2.42
C ALA A 238 1.81 16.89 -3.64
N TRP A 239 0.74 16.10 -3.54
CA TRP A 239 -0.25 15.83 -4.58
C TRP A 239 -1.67 16.02 -4.02
N PRO A 240 -2.19 17.26 -4.03
CA PRO A 240 -3.46 17.59 -3.41
C PRO A 240 -4.61 16.79 -3.98
N CYS A 241 -5.35 16.10 -3.11
CA CYS A 241 -6.56 15.36 -3.44
C CYS A 241 -7.62 15.65 -2.37
N ALA A 242 -8.84 15.99 -2.81
CA ALA A 242 -9.94 16.23 -1.89
C ALA A 242 -10.36 14.97 -1.14
N ARG A 243 -10.15 13.79 -1.75
CA ARG A 243 -10.60 12.51 -1.23
C ARG A 243 -9.54 11.42 -1.35
N VAL A 244 -9.53 10.54 -0.35
CA VAL A 244 -8.73 9.32 -0.28
C VAL A 244 -9.67 8.13 -0.34
N ARG A 245 -9.46 7.21 -1.26
CA ARG A 245 -10.11 5.91 -1.29
C ARG A 245 -9.26 4.92 -0.51
N VAL A 246 -9.78 4.35 0.54
CA VAL A 246 -9.05 3.38 1.36
C VAL A 246 -9.13 2.00 0.70
N ALA A 247 -8.00 1.32 0.58
CA ALA A 247 -7.90 -0.02 0.03
C ALA A 247 -7.35 -1.00 1.09
N ASP A 248 -8.14 -2.01 1.45
CA ASP A 248 -7.67 -3.20 2.18
C ASP A 248 -7.35 -4.32 1.18
N ARG A 249 -6.70 -3.92 0.13
CA ARG A 249 -6.21 -4.75 -0.98
C ARG A 249 -5.01 -4.07 -1.62
N GLY A 250 -4.15 -4.82 -2.27
CA GLY A 250 -2.93 -4.28 -2.87
C GLY A 250 -2.16 -5.37 -3.58
N LEU A 251 -0.86 -5.48 -3.31
CA LEU A 251 0.06 -6.43 -3.93
C LEU A 251 -0.47 -7.88 -3.99
N ARG A 252 -1.05 -8.40 -2.91
CA ARG A 252 -1.54 -9.79 -2.83
C ARG A 252 -2.71 -10.03 -3.79
N GLU A 253 -3.65 -9.12 -3.83
CA GLU A 253 -4.78 -9.16 -4.76
C GLU A 253 -4.30 -8.99 -6.21
N GLY A 254 -3.32 -8.13 -6.45
CA GLY A 254 -2.67 -7.97 -7.76
C GLY A 254 -2.02 -9.27 -8.25
N LEU A 255 -1.26 -9.95 -7.40
CA LEU A 255 -0.70 -11.27 -7.69
C LEU A 255 -1.77 -12.29 -8.07
N LEU A 256 -2.86 -12.34 -7.31
CA LEU A 256 -3.96 -13.26 -7.55
C LEU A 256 -4.64 -12.96 -8.89
N LEU A 257 -4.95 -11.70 -9.16
CA LEU A 257 -5.59 -11.28 -10.42
C LEU A 257 -4.71 -11.57 -11.63
N THR A 258 -3.39 -11.37 -11.52
CA THR A 258 -2.42 -11.69 -12.57
C THR A 258 -2.38 -13.20 -12.83
N ALA A 259 -2.29 -14.03 -11.79
CA ALA A 259 -2.30 -15.47 -11.91
C ALA A 259 -3.61 -16.01 -12.54
N MET A 260 -4.75 -15.40 -12.20
CA MET A 260 -6.05 -15.76 -12.82
C MET A 260 -6.11 -15.43 -14.32
N ARG A 261 -5.53 -14.31 -14.74
CA ARG A 261 -5.46 -13.90 -16.16
C ARG A 261 -4.56 -14.84 -16.96
N GLU A 262 -3.41 -15.24 -16.42
CA GLU A 262 -2.50 -16.20 -17.01
C GLU A 262 -3.16 -17.58 -17.21
N GLY A 263 -3.86 -18.06 -16.19
CA GLY A 263 -4.60 -19.33 -16.25
C GLY A 263 -5.69 -19.36 -17.32
N ARG A 264 -6.39 -18.25 -17.54
CA ARG A 264 -7.40 -18.12 -18.62
C ARG A 264 -6.77 -18.15 -20.01
N ARG A 265 -5.61 -17.51 -20.21
CA ARG A 265 -4.87 -17.49 -21.49
C ARG A 265 -4.34 -18.88 -21.87
N SER A 266 -3.82 -19.63 -20.90
CA SER A 266 -3.32 -21.00 -21.12
C SER A 266 -4.44 -22.00 -21.40
N GLY A 267 -5.61 -21.88 -20.73
CA GLY A 267 -6.79 -22.70 -20.98
C GLY A 267 -7.42 -22.47 -22.35
N GLY A 268 -7.44 -21.23 -22.84
CA GLY A 268 -7.95 -20.86 -24.18
C GLY A 268 -7.09 -21.42 -25.33
N ARG A 269 -5.76 -21.48 -25.15
CA ARG A 269 -4.85 -22.10 -26.14
C ARG A 269 -5.02 -23.63 -26.26
N ARG A 270 -5.32 -24.32 -25.14
CA ARG A 270 -5.59 -25.78 -25.15
C ARG A 270 -6.92 -26.12 -25.84
N ARG A 271 -7.95 -25.29 -25.74
CA ARG A 271 -9.25 -25.53 -26.42
C ARG A 271 -9.22 -25.25 -27.93
N ARG A 272 -8.29 -24.44 -28.45
CA ARG A 272 -8.12 -24.19 -29.88
C ARG A 272 -7.24 -25.20 -30.60
N ARG A 273 -6.65 -26.16 -29.89
CA ARG A 273 -5.81 -27.26 -30.48
C ARG A 273 -6.48 -28.63 -30.40
N ARG A 274 -7.74 -28.70 -30.05
CA ARG A 274 -8.62 -29.85 -30.18
C ARG A 274 -9.79 -29.42 -31.10
#